data_053e2c2c453202e6dc82e0b8886789b7
#
_entry.id   053e2c2c453202e6dc82e0b8886789b7
#
_cell.length_a   1.000
_cell.length_b   1.000
_cell.length_c   1.000
_cell.angle_alpha   90.00
_cell.angle_beta   90.00
_cell.angle_gamma   90.00
#
_symmetry.space_group_name_H-M   'P 1'
#
loop_
_entity.id
_entity.type
_entity.pdbx_description
1 polymer ?
#
loop_
_entity_poly.entity_id
_entity_poly.type
_entity_poly.pdbx_seq_one_letter_code
_entity_poly.pdbx_strand_id
1 'polypeptide(L)'
;IDEQSSPWMSKEVIANTTGFDAFIDGHSHSTFSETIKDKSGKEVVFEQTGTKLANVGKIIIKADGTITHENVDLNTVEPDAEAAAYIQTITDKFDALQKQVVAKTSVELTINGADGKRAVRNAETNLGDLCADAYRILLGADIAFVNGGGVRDNIKVGDITYGDIIKVHPFGN
;
A
#
# COMPACT_ATOMS: atom_id res chain seq x y z
N ILE A 1 1.86 8.10 -10.84
CA ILE A 1 0.70 8.03 -9.92
C ILE A 1 -0.52 7.70 -10.76
N ASP A 2 -1.08 6.51 -10.57
CA ASP A 2 -2.20 6.02 -11.36
C ASP A 2 -3.54 6.35 -10.65
N GLU A 3 -3.93 7.62 -10.65
CA GLU A 3 -5.25 8.06 -10.20
C GLU A 3 -6.16 8.28 -11.40
N GLN A 4 -7.23 7.50 -11.49
CA GLN A 4 -8.15 7.42 -12.65
C GLN A 4 -8.82 8.73 -13.08
N SER A 5 -8.61 9.82 -12.38
CA SER A 5 -9.24 11.12 -12.68
C SER A 5 -8.26 12.27 -12.90
N SER A 6 -6.97 12.00 -12.87
CA SER A 6 -5.95 13.05 -13.01
C SER A 6 -5.40 13.12 -14.43
N PRO A 7 -5.28 14.31 -15.05
CA PRO A 7 -4.58 14.48 -16.33
C PRO A 7 -3.04 14.26 -16.20
N TRP A 8 -2.55 14.00 -14.99
CA TRP A 8 -1.14 13.76 -14.67
C TRP A 8 -0.84 12.30 -14.34
N MET A 9 -1.69 11.38 -14.79
CA MET A 9 -1.41 9.95 -14.70
C MET A 9 -0.13 9.61 -15.44
N SER A 10 0.60 8.62 -14.96
CA SER A 10 1.85 8.17 -15.59
C SER A 10 1.64 7.78 -17.05
N LYS A 11 0.51 7.15 -17.38
CA LYS A 11 0.12 6.83 -18.78
C LYS A 11 -0.01 8.07 -19.65
N GLU A 12 -0.61 9.14 -19.13
CA GLU A 12 -0.74 10.41 -19.83
C GLU A 12 0.61 11.10 -20.01
N VAL A 13 1.48 11.02 -19.01
CA VAL A 13 2.84 11.55 -19.12
C VAL A 13 3.61 10.85 -20.23
N ILE A 14 3.57 9.51 -20.29
CA ILE A 14 4.23 8.73 -21.34
C ILE A 14 3.63 9.09 -22.70
N ALA A 15 2.31 9.07 -22.86
CA ALA A 15 1.64 9.32 -24.13
C ALA A 15 1.88 10.74 -24.70
N ASN A 16 2.15 11.72 -23.84
CA ASN A 16 2.33 13.12 -24.23
C ASN A 16 3.81 13.59 -24.28
N THR A 17 4.76 12.71 -23.97
CA THR A 17 6.21 13.01 -23.97
C THR A 17 6.96 12.07 -24.90
N THR A 18 8.27 12.24 -25.00
CA THR A 18 9.19 11.36 -25.74
C THR A 18 10.50 11.21 -24.97
N GLY A 19 11.28 10.18 -25.31
CA GLY A 19 12.62 9.98 -24.77
C GLY A 19 12.73 8.98 -23.63
N PHE A 20 11.61 8.38 -23.19
CA PHE A 20 11.65 7.25 -22.29
C PHE A 20 11.90 5.94 -23.01
N ASP A 21 12.69 5.05 -22.43
CA ASP A 21 12.83 3.65 -22.85
C ASP A 21 12.00 2.72 -21.96
N ALA A 22 11.94 3.03 -20.66
CA ALA A 22 11.10 2.37 -19.68
C ALA A 22 10.62 3.38 -18.63
N PHE A 23 9.47 3.14 -18.02
CA PHE A 23 8.87 3.95 -16.99
C PHE A 23 8.46 3.05 -15.82
N ILE A 24 9.07 3.27 -14.66
CA ILE A 24 8.75 2.55 -13.41
C ILE A 24 7.95 3.48 -12.53
N ASP A 25 6.78 3.04 -12.11
CA ASP A 25 5.85 3.81 -11.27
C ASP A 25 5.70 3.18 -9.88
N GLY A 26 5.00 3.89 -9.00
CA GLY A 26 4.76 3.46 -7.62
C GLY A 26 3.63 4.25 -6.97
N HIS A 27 3.54 4.17 -5.63
CA HIS A 27 2.63 4.91 -4.76
C HIS A 27 1.17 4.44 -4.79
N SER A 28 0.58 4.18 -5.95
CA SER A 28 -0.82 3.72 -6.05
C SER A 28 -1.03 2.27 -5.60
N HIS A 29 0.06 1.51 -5.38
CA HIS A 29 0.04 0.09 -5.05
C HIS A 29 -0.60 -0.80 -6.13
N SER A 30 -0.71 -0.29 -7.35
CA SER A 30 -1.21 -1.05 -8.50
C SER A 30 -0.18 -2.07 -8.97
N THR A 31 -0.65 -3.15 -9.61
CA THR A 31 0.22 -4.16 -10.23
C THR A 31 -0.08 -4.20 -11.71
N PHE A 32 0.91 -3.87 -12.53
CA PHE A 32 0.81 -3.98 -13.99
C PHE A 32 2.20 -4.07 -14.62
N SER A 33 2.23 -4.67 -15.80
CA SER A 33 3.40 -4.77 -16.68
C SER A 33 2.88 -4.59 -18.10
N GLU A 34 3.01 -3.39 -18.65
CA GLU A 34 2.37 -2.95 -19.88
C GLU A 34 3.37 -2.27 -20.80
N THR A 35 2.96 -2.08 -22.05
CA THR A 35 3.66 -1.25 -23.02
C THR A 35 2.74 -0.13 -23.49
N ILE A 36 3.21 1.11 -23.45
CA ILE A 36 2.46 2.30 -23.85
C ILE A 36 3.24 3.01 -24.95
N LYS A 37 2.52 3.49 -25.98
CA LYS A 37 3.14 4.31 -27.02
C LYS A 37 3.32 5.73 -26.54
N ASP A 38 4.53 6.26 -26.69
CA ASP A 38 4.86 7.66 -26.45
C ASP A 38 4.31 8.56 -27.56
N LYS A 39 4.51 9.89 -27.43
CA LYS A 39 4.05 10.88 -28.40
C LYS A 39 4.63 10.68 -29.80
N SER A 40 5.77 10.02 -29.95
CA SER A 40 6.38 9.68 -31.26
C SER A 40 5.90 8.35 -31.84
N GLY A 41 5.12 7.57 -31.07
CA GLY A 41 4.69 6.23 -31.41
C GLY A 41 5.67 5.13 -30.99
N LYS A 42 6.76 5.46 -30.28
CA LYS A 42 7.69 4.50 -29.72
C LYS A 42 7.04 3.78 -28.54
N GLU A 43 7.23 2.48 -28.48
CA GLU A 43 6.81 1.66 -27.34
C GLU A 43 7.70 1.88 -26.12
N VAL A 44 7.09 2.19 -24.99
CA VAL A 44 7.73 2.42 -23.68
C VAL A 44 7.21 1.39 -22.70
N VAL A 45 8.11 0.64 -22.09
CA VAL A 45 7.77 -0.29 -20.99
C VAL A 45 7.26 0.51 -19.81
N PHE A 46 6.13 0.07 -19.23
CA PHE A 46 5.51 0.70 -18.07
C PHE A 46 5.17 -0.33 -17.01
N GLU A 47 5.79 -0.20 -15.82
CA GLU A 47 5.64 -1.17 -14.74
C GLU A 47 5.36 -0.55 -13.40
N GLN A 48 4.53 -1.26 -12.61
CA GLN A 48 4.37 -1.07 -11.18
C GLN A 48 4.15 -2.43 -10.50
N THR A 49 4.78 -2.67 -9.37
CA THR A 49 4.91 -3.99 -8.73
C THR A 49 3.95 -4.24 -7.57
N GLY A 50 2.98 -3.35 -7.35
CA GLY A 50 2.03 -3.48 -6.25
C GLY A 50 2.60 -3.01 -4.92
N THR A 51 2.34 -3.77 -3.87
CA THR A 51 2.74 -3.45 -2.50
C THR A 51 3.12 -4.70 -1.72
N LYS A 52 3.76 -4.53 -0.54
CA LYS A 52 4.09 -5.60 0.40
C LYS A 52 4.98 -6.70 -0.20
N LEU A 53 5.81 -6.35 -1.19
CA LEU A 53 6.68 -7.31 -1.90
C LEU A 53 5.91 -8.48 -2.55
N ALA A 54 4.68 -8.27 -3.00
CA ALA A 54 3.93 -9.31 -3.69
C ALA A 54 4.57 -9.66 -5.03
N ASN A 55 5.19 -8.68 -5.70
CA ASN A 55 5.85 -8.87 -6.99
C ASN A 55 7.22 -8.20 -7.03
N VAL A 56 8.09 -8.69 -7.91
CA VAL A 56 9.32 -8.03 -8.34
C VAL A 56 9.23 -7.71 -9.82
N GLY A 57 9.35 -6.42 -10.17
CA GLY A 57 9.47 -5.98 -11.55
C GLY A 57 10.86 -6.28 -12.10
N LYS A 58 10.93 -6.90 -13.26
CA LYS A 58 12.17 -7.25 -13.94
C LYS A 58 12.18 -6.64 -15.34
N ILE A 59 13.09 -5.69 -15.55
CA ILE A 59 13.33 -5.06 -16.85
C ILE A 59 14.73 -5.45 -17.31
N ILE A 60 14.84 -6.01 -18.50
CA ILE A 60 16.10 -6.41 -19.11
C ILE A 60 16.31 -5.58 -20.37
N ILE A 61 17.40 -4.82 -20.39
CA ILE A 61 17.85 -4.07 -21.55
C ILE A 61 19.01 -4.84 -22.18
N LYS A 62 18.81 -5.33 -23.41
CA LYS A 62 19.82 -6.09 -24.15
C LYS A 62 20.78 -5.14 -24.88
N ALA A 63 21.94 -5.66 -25.26
CA ALA A 63 22.96 -4.90 -26.00
C ALA A 63 22.47 -4.39 -27.37
N ASP A 64 21.48 -5.04 -27.96
CA ASP A 64 20.83 -4.63 -29.23
C ASP A 64 19.76 -3.56 -29.02
N GLY A 65 19.54 -3.10 -27.79
CA GLY A 65 18.50 -2.12 -27.44
C GLY A 65 17.11 -2.71 -27.17
N THR A 66 16.94 -4.03 -27.31
CA THR A 66 15.66 -4.69 -26.99
C THR A 66 15.39 -4.63 -25.49
N ILE A 67 14.19 -4.25 -25.11
CA ILE A 67 13.74 -4.23 -23.71
C ILE A 67 12.66 -5.29 -23.53
N THR A 68 12.85 -6.16 -22.54
CA THR A 68 11.84 -7.11 -22.08
C THR A 68 11.49 -6.82 -20.62
N HIS A 69 10.25 -7.09 -20.23
CA HIS A 69 9.77 -6.79 -18.88
C HIS A 69 8.76 -7.83 -18.41
N GLU A 70 8.71 -8.02 -17.10
CA GLU A 70 7.76 -8.92 -16.44
C GLU A 70 7.61 -8.56 -14.96
N ASN A 71 6.43 -8.80 -14.39
CA ASN A 71 6.24 -8.86 -12.95
C ASN A 71 6.31 -10.31 -12.49
N VAL A 72 7.29 -10.62 -11.66
CA VAL A 72 7.47 -11.94 -11.04
C VAL A 72 6.66 -11.99 -9.75
N ASP A 73 5.66 -12.87 -9.67
CA ASP A 73 4.91 -13.12 -8.44
C ASP A 73 5.80 -13.87 -7.43
N LEU A 74 6.10 -13.22 -6.31
CA LEU A 74 6.98 -13.77 -5.27
C LEU A 74 6.36 -14.96 -4.52
N ASN A 75 5.04 -15.16 -4.59
CA ASN A 75 4.41 -16.36 -4.04
C ASN A 75 4.78 -17.63 -4.83
N THR A 76 5.34 -17.49 -6.03
CA THR A 76 5.80 -18.61 -6.88
C THR A 76 7.31 -18.89 -6.73
N VAL A 77 8.04 -18.09 -5.95
CA VAL A 77 9.48 -18.19 -5.76
C VAL A 77 9.79 -18.82 -4.42
N GLU A 78 10.67 -19.82 -4.40
CA GLU A 78 11.13 -20.41 -3.15
C GLU A 78 11.97 -19.39 -2.37
N PRO A 79 11.65 -19.12 -1.09
CA PRO A 79 12.42 -18.20 -0.26
C PRO A 79 13.87 -18.69 -0.04
N ASP A 80 14.80 -17.75 0.00
CA ASP A 80 16.15 -18.04 0.48
C ASP A 80 16.08 -18.49 1.95
N ALA A 81 16.64 -19.67 2.26
CA ALA A 81 16.48 -20.31 3.56
C ALA A 81 17.19 -19.52 4.69
N GLU A 82 18.32 -18.90 4.41
CA GLU A 82 19.08 -18.12 5.39
C GLU A 82 18.36 -16.81 5.71
N ALA A 83 17.87 -16.11 4.68
CA ALA A 83 17.08 -14.91 4.84
C ALA A 83 15.76 -15.18 5.59
N ALA A 84 15.05 -16.25 5.25
CA ALA A 84 13.82 -16.66 5.92
C ALA A 84 14.05 -16.97 7.40
N ALA A 85 15.12 -17.73 7.72
CA ALA A 85 15.48 -18.03 9.10
C ALA A 85 15.83 -16.77 9.90
N TYR A 86 16.55 -15.83 9.31
CA TYR A 86 16.85 -14.56 9.96
C TYR A 86 15.59 -13.73 10.22
N ILE A 87 14.69 -13.60 9.24
CA ILE A 87 13.40 -12.90 9.38
C ILE A 87 12.59 -13.56 10.50
N GLN A 88 12.55 -14.89 10.58
CA GLN A 88 11.83 -15.62 11.63
C GLN A 88 12.32 -15.21 13.03
N THR A 89 13.63 -15.03 13.24
CA THR A 89 14.16 -14.59 14.54
C THR A 89 13.66 -13.20 14.97
N ILE A 90 13.35 -12.34 13.99
CA ILE A 90 12.78 -11.01 14.24
C ILE A 90 11.30 -11.14 14.57
N THR A 91 10.57 -11.90 13.75
CA THR A 91 9.13 -12.13 13.91
C THR A 91 8.80 -12.71 15.28
N ASP A 92 9.55 -13.75 15.72
CA ASP A 92 9.35 -14.43 17.00
C ASP A 92 9.45 -13.47 18.20
N LYS A 93 10.32 -12.47 18.14
CA LYS A 93 10.48 -11.47 19.22
C LYS A 93 9.25 -10.58 19.39
N PHE A 94 8.52 -10.32 18.32
CA PHE A 94 7.37 -9.41 18.32
C PHE A 94 6.03 -10.13 18.38
N ASP A 95 5.99 -11.42 18.07
CA ASP A 95 4.75 -12.21 18.00
C ASP A 95 3.93 -12.18 19.30
N ALA A 96 4.59 -12.32 20.44
CA ALA A 96 3.93 -12.30 21.74
C ALA A 96 3.28 -10.93 22.01
N LEU A 97 3.97 -9.84 21.65
CA LEU A 97 3.45 -8.48 21.80
C LEU A 97 2.28 -8.23 20.86
N GLN A 98 2.42 -8.62 19.59
CA GLN A 98 1.39 -8.40 18.57
C GLN A 98 0.09 -9.14 18.91
N LYS A 99 0.16 -10.33 19.53
CA LYS A 99 -1.00 -11.14 19.94
C LYS A 99 -1.64 -10.67 21.25
N GLN A 100 -1.04 -9.71 21.95
CA GLN A 100 -1.62 -9.18 23.19
C GLN A 100 -2.96 -8.50 22.91
N VAL A 101 -4.02 -9.00 23.54
CA VAL A 101 -5.34 -8.37 23.48
C VAL A 101 -5.32 -7.09 24.32
N VAL A 102 -5.63 -5.97 23.73
CA VAL A 102 -5.61 -4.64 24.36
C VAL A 102 -7.01 -4.07 24.57
N ALA A 103 -8.00 -4.52 23.78
CA ALA A 103 -9.38 -4.06 23.87
C ALA A 103 -10.33 -5.07 23.22
N LYS A 104 -11.64 -4.73 23.22
CA LYS A 104 -12.69 -5.47 22.49
C LYS A 104 -13.65 -4.51 21.84
N THR A 105 -14.20 -4.92 20.69
CA THR A 105 -15.27 -4.18 20.02
C THR A 105 -16.44 -5.09 19.68
N SER A 106 -17.65 -4.58 19.84
CA SER A 106 -18.90 -5.26 19.44
C SER A 106 -19.34 -4.88 18.01
N VAL A 107 -18.67 -3.94 17.38
CA VAL A 107 -18.95 -3.49 16.02
C VAL A 107 -17.67 -3.51 15.19
N GLU A 108 -17.79 -3.69 13.89
CA GLU A 108 -16.65 -3.49 13.01
C GLU A 108 -16.25 -2.01 13.00
N LEU A 109 -14.95 -1.74 13.18
CA LEU A 109 -14.37 -0.41 13.06
C LEU A 109 -13.73 -0.34 11.67
N THR A 110 -14.31 0.46 10.78
CA THR A 110 -13.97 0.45 9.36
C THR A 110 -13.51 1.82 8.84
N ILE A 111 -12.64 1.78 7.84
CA ILE A 111 -12.22 2.92 7.04
C ILE A 111 -13.08 3.08 5.77
N ASN A 112 -14.05 2.19 5.57
CA ASN A 112 -14.87 2.14 4.36
C ASN A 112 -16.23 2.81 4.57
N GLY A 113 -16.79 3.34 3.48
CA GLY A 113 -18.17 3.81 3.42
C GLY A 113 -19.17 2.66 3.26
N ALA A 114 -20.44 2.99 3.20
CA ALA A 114 -21.55 2.03 3.05
C ALA A 114 -21.48 1.22 1.73
N ASP A 115 -20.76 1.73 0.73
CA ASP A 115 -20.50 1.05 -0.54
C ASP A 115 -19.31 0.06 -0.50
N GLY A 116 -18.70 -0.11 0.67
CA GLY A 116 -17.53 -0.95 0.89
C GLY A 116 -16.21 -0.36 0.39
N LYS A 117 -16.23 0.84 -0.19
CA LYS A 117 -15.02 1.51 -0.68
C LYS A 117 -14.39 2.37 0.40
N ARG A 118 -13.08 2.53 0.31
CA ARG A 118 -12.31 3.36 1.26
C ARG A 118 -12.80 4.80 1.25
N ALA A 119 -13.34 5.27 2.38
CA ALA A 119 -13.93 6.59 2.56
C ALA A 119 -13.18 7.50 3.55
N VAL A 120 -12.34 6.95 4.43
CA VAL A 120 -11.69 7.68 5.53
C VAL A 120 -10.88 8.92 5.10
N ARG A 121 -10.56 9.06 3.81
CA ARG A 121 -9.86 10.24 3.27
C ARG A 121 -10.78 11.41 2.91
N ASN A 122 -12.06 11.16 2.70
CA ASN A 122 -13.01 12.14 2.16
C ASN A 122 -14.39 12.12 2.84
N ALA A 123 -14.59 11.22 3.78
CA ALA A 123 -15.81 11.10 4.55
C ALA A 123 -15.53 10.59 5.97
N GLU A 124 -16.49 10.83 6.85
CA GLU A 124 -16.51 10.29 8.21
C GLU A 124 -16.58 8.77 8.22
N THR A 125 -15.82 8.14 9.11
CA THR A 125 -15.83 6.70 9.35
C THR A 125 -15.62 6.43 10.84
N ASN A 126 -16.29 5.40 11.38
CA ASN A 126 -16.21 5.11 12.81
C ASN A 126 -14.80 4.80 13.32
N LEU A 127 -13.92 4.24 12.49
CA LEU A 127 -12.52 4.06 12.87
C LEU A 127 -11.73 5.38 12.81
N GLY A 128 -12.04 6.24 11.85
CA GLY A 128 -11.46 7.60 11.78
C GLY A 128 -11.80 8.42 13.02
N ASP A 129 -13.05 8.36 13.46
CA ASP A 129 -13.55 9.05 14.65
C ASP A 129 -12.89 8.49 15.92
N LEU A 130 -12.80 7.17 16.05
CA LEU A 130 -12.10 6.53 17.17
C LEU A 130 -10.64 6.99 17.25
N CYS A 131 -9.94 7.06 16.11
CA CYS A 131 -8.56 7.54 16.08
C CYS A 131 -8.45 9.00 16.51
N ALA A 132 -9.33 9.88 16.04
CA ALA A 132 -9.36 11.28 16.44
C ALA A 132 -9.68 11.44 17.92
N ASP A 133 -10.68 10.73 18.42
CA ASP A 133 -11.05 10.73 19.84
C ASP A 133 -9.94 10.20 20.74
N ALA A 134 -9.23 9.16 20.32
CA ALA A 134 -8.09 8.62 21.07
C ALA A 134 -7.01 9.70 21.27
N TYR A 135 -6.65 10.45 20.23
CA TYR A 135 -5.70 11.56 20.34
C TYR A 135 -6.25 12.72 21.20
N ARG A 136 -7.51 13.09 20.98
CA ARG A 136 -8.18 14.16 21.76
C ARG A 136 -8.15 13.84 23.25
N ILE A 137 -8.53 12.63 23.62
CA ILE A 137 -8.59 12.20 25.03
C ILE A 137 -7.18 12.11 25.63
N LEU A 138 -6.25 11.48 24.92
CA LEU A 138 -4.88 11.30 25.41
C LEU A 138 -4.16 12.62 25.67
N LEU A 139 -4.38 13.61 24.82
CA LEU A 139 -3.72 14.91 24.91
C LEU A 139 -4.52 15.95 25.69
N GLY A 140 -5.74 15.63 26.16
CA GLY A 140 -6.63 16.56 26.85
C GLY A 140 -7.04 17.75 25.96
N ALA A 141 -7.11 17.56 24.66
CA ALA A 141 -7.47 18.60 23.70
C ALA A 141 -9.00 18.70 23.51
N ASP A 142 -9.48 19.89 23.11
CA ASP A 142 -10.88 20.10 22.80
C ASP A 142 -11.25 19.49 21.45
N ILE A 143 -10.32 19.49 20.48
CA ILE A 143 -10.50 19.01 19.12
C ILE A 143 -9.24 18.23 18.69
N ALA A 144 -9.41 17.17 17.90
CA ALA A 144 -8.32 16.45 17.24
C ALA A 144 -8.64 16.19 15.76
N PHE A 145 -7.61 16.26 14.93
CA PHE A 145 -7.67 15.91 13.52
C PHE A 145 -6.69 14.77 13.23
N VAL A 146 -7.14 13.80 12.45
CA VAL A 146 -6.31 12.68 12.00
C VAL A 146 -6.25 12.67 10.48
N ASN A 147 -5.04 12.52 9.91
CA ASN A 147 -4.92 12.31 8.48
C ASN A 147 -5.52 10.95 8.11
N GLY A 148 -6.67 10.95 7.42
CA GLY A 148 -7.32 9.72 6.95
C GLY A 148 -6.44 8.82 6.08
N GLY A 149 -5.38 9.37 5.46
CA GLY A 149 -4.36 8.60 4.77
C GLY A 149 -3.47 7.76 5.70
N GLY A 150 -3.35 8.13 6.97
CA GLY A 150 -2.60 7.39 7.99
C GLY A 150 -3.38 6.21 8.59
N VAL A 151 -4.71 6.21 8.50
CA VAL A 151 -5.57 5.10 8.98
C VAL A 151 -5.65 4.04 7.89
N ARG A 152 -4.99 2.89 8.08
CA ARG A 152 -4.62 1.99 6.97
C ARG A 152 -5.41 0.70 6.88
N ASP A 153 -6.01 0.22 7.96
CA ASP A 153 -6.71 -1.07 8.01
C ASP A 153 -7.98 -0.97 8.86
N ASN A 154 -8.86 -1.96 8.75
CA ASN A 154 -10.06 -2.12 9.55
C ASN A 154 -9.78 -2.96 10.81
N ILE A 155 -10.62 -2.83 11.84
CA ILE A 155 -10.64 -3.71 13.00
C ILE A 155 -11.95 -4.51 13.02
N LYS A 156 -11.84 -5.83 13.03
CA LYS A 156 -13.00 -6.73 13.05
C LYS A 156 -13.65 -6.77 14.44
N VAL A 157 -14.91 -7.19 14.47
CA VAL A 157 -15.63 -7.48 15.73
C VAL A 157 -14.88 -8.53 16.55
N GLY A 158 -14.79 -8.33 17.85
CA GLY A 158 -14.13 -9.24 18.80
C GLY A 158 -12.98 -8.62 19.54
N ASP A 159 -11.98 -9.43 19.86
CA ASP A 159 -10.76 -8.99 20.52
C ASP A 159 -9.91 -8.11 19.56
N ILE A 160 -9.41 -7.02 20.11
CA ILE A 160 -8.48 -6.12 19.44
C ILE A 160 -7.09 -6.40 19.99
N THR A 161 -6.17 -6.76 19.14
CA THR A 161 -4.78 -7.00 19.53
C THR A 161 -3.91 -5.76 19.31
N TYR A 162 -2.75 -5.72 19.96
CA TYR A 162 -1.76 -4.70 19.72
C TYR A 162 -1.33 -4.68 18.22
N GLY A 163 -1.24 -5.87 17.60
CA GLY A 163 -0.96 -6.00 16.18
C GLY A 163 -2.03 -5.36 15.27
N ASP A 164 -3.30 -5.40 15.68
CA ASP A 164 -4.36 -4.73 14.91
C ASP A 164 -4.22 -3.20 14.98
N ILE A 165 -3.85 -2.66 16.15
CA ILE A 165 -3.55 -1.23 16.29
C ILE A 165 -2.37 -0.82 15.39
N ILE A 166 -1.29 -1.62 15.34
CA ILE A 166 -0.15 -1.37 14.44
C ILE A 166 -0.57 -1.38 12.97
N LYS A 167 -1.48 -2.28 12.54
CA LYS A 167 -1.99 -2.29 11.17
C LYS A 167 -2.79 -1.04 10.83
N VAL A 168 -3.55 -0.50 11.80
CA VAL A 168 -4.29 0.76 11.63
C VAL A 168 -3.33 1.94 11.48
N HIS A 169 -2.27 2.01 12.30
CA HIS A 169 -1.27 3.08 12.30
C HIS A 169 0.16 2.55 12.09
N PRO A 170 0.50 1.99 10.91
CA PRO A 170 1.78 1.34 10.69
C PRO A 170 2.97 2.29 10.62
N PHE A 171 2.74 3.58 10.53
CA PHE A 171 3.81 4.61 10.40
C PHE A 171 4.24 5.19 11.74
N GLY A 172 3.60 4.82 12.85
CA GLY A 172 3.96 5.28 14.19
C GLY A 172 3.70 6.77 14.47
N ASN A 173 2.81 7.38 13.69
CA ASN A 173 2.43 8.80 13.82
C ASN A 173 0.90 8.96 13.79
#